data_a506de1cb86d35d5ef8019c55e7bccc3
#
_entry.id   a506de1cb86d35d5ef8019c55e7bccc3
#
_cell.length_a   1.000
_cell.length_b   1.000
_cell.length_c   1.000
_cell.angle_alpha   90.00
_cell.angle_beta   90.00
_cell.angle_gamma   90.00
#
_symmetry.space_group_name_H-M   'P 1'
#
loop_
_entity.id
_entity.type
_entity.pdbx_description
1 polymer ?
#
loop_
_entity_poly.entity_id
_entity_poly.type
_entity_poly.pdbx_seq_one_letter_code
_entity_poly.pdbx_strand_id
1 'polypeptide(L)'
;MTEIITTDRLTKQYKSFVAVRDVSLHIRKGSIYGFLGPNGAGKSTTMKMLLGLVAPTSGSFTIDGKQFPADRIAILKEIGSFIEAPSFYANLTGRENLDIICRILGLPRQAVDDALELVGLSEFGNRLAKQYSLGMKQRLGLAGALLGRPPILMLDEPTNGLDPAGIHEIRTLIKSLPRLYDCTVLISSHMLSEIELMADDIGILNHGSLLFEGTLTELRTLALSSGFTANNLEDMFLSMIDKDNLIRKQGATL
;
A
#
# COMPACT_ATOMS: atom_id res chain seq x y z
N MET A 1 1.68 12.41 17.76
CA MET A 1 1.44 12.57 16.30
C MET A 1 0.04 12.05 16.03
N THR A 2 -0.70 12.66 15.11
CA THR A 2 -2.10 12.27 14.82
C THR A 2 -2.12 11.07 13.90
N GLU A 3 -2.88 10.05 14.25
CA GLU A 3 -3.16 8.89 13.40
C GLU A 3 -4.24 9.25 12.38
N ILE A 4 -4.01 8.92 11.12
CA ILE A 4 -4.96 9.19 10.03
C ILE A 4 -5.75 7.94 9.65
N ILE A 5 -5.18 6.74 9.82
CA ILE A 5 -5.87 5.47 9.64
C ILE A 5 -5.69 4.65 10.91
N THR A 6 -6.79 4.21 11.49
CA THR A 6 -6.79 3.28 12.62
C THR A 6 -7.72 2.11 12.34
N THR A 7 -7.31 0.91 12.73
CA THR A 7 -8.18 -0.26 12.69
C THR A 7 -8.26 -0.90 14.07
N ASP A 8 -9.42 -1.40 14.46
CA ASP A 8 -9.62 -2.14 15.70
C ASP A 8 -10.06 -3.57 15.38
N ARG A 9 -9.18 -4.53 15.63
CA ARG A 9 -9.38 -5.98 15.44
C ARG A 9 -10.06 -6.33 14.11
N LEU A 10 -9.57 -5.69 13.02
CA LEU A 10 -10.13 -5.87 11.69
C LEU A 10 -9.96 -7.31 11.24
N THR A 11 -11.08 -7.96 10.90
CA THR A 11 -11.10 -9.38 10.55
C THR A 11 -11.83 -9.61 9.25
N LYS A 12 -11.28 -10.47 8.39
CA LYS A 12 -11.93 -10.97 7.18
C LYS A 12 -11.87 -12.47 7.08
N GLN A 13 -13.04 -13.09 7.05
CA GLN A 13 -13.20 -14.51 6.83
C GLN A 13 -13.99 -14.77 5.55
N TYR A 14 -13.49 -15.70 4.73
CA TYR A 14 -14.17 -16.22 3.54
C TYR A 14 -14.49 -17.69 3.79
N LYS A 15 -15.76 -18.00 4.06
CA LYS A 15 -16.21 -19.37 4.45
C LYS A 15 -15.36 -19.90 5.63
N SER A 16 -14.52 -20.93 5.40
CA SER A 16 -13.62 -21.51 6.39
C SER A 16 -12.24 -20.85 6.44
N PHE A 17 -11.89 -20.00 5.48
CA PHE A 17 -10.56 -19.37 5.39
C PHE A 17 -10.58 -17.99 6.02
N VAL A 18 -9.71 -17.74 7.01
CA VAL A 18 -9.52 -16.43 7.63
C VAL A 18 -8.34 -15.74 6.93
N ALA A 19 -8.66 -14.74 6.12
CA ALA A 19 -7.67 -13.98 5.34
C ALA A 19 -6.99 -12.87 6.15
N VAL A 20 -7.71 -12.28 7.12
CA VAL A 20 -7.22 -11.25 8.06
C VAL A 20 -7.84 -11.54 9.41
N ARG A 21 -7.05 -11.50 10.49
CA ARG A 21 -7.44 -11.87 11.85
C ARG A 21 -7.00 -10.79 12.85
N ASP A 22 -7.97 -10.12 13.46
CA ASP A 22 -7.78 -9.18 14.56
C ASP A 22 -6.66 -8.16 14.33
N VAL A 23 -6.56 -7.62 13.11
CA VAL A 23 -5.52 -6.66 12.74
C VAL A 23 -5.88 -5.26 13.23
N SER A 24 -5.06 -4.72 14.14
CA SER A 24 -5.15 -3.34 14.63
C SER A 24 -3.93 -2.56 14.12
N LEU A 25 -4.17 -1.49 13.35
CA LEU A 25 -3.15 -0.67 12.71
C LEU A 25 -3.29 0.78 13.17
N HIS A 26 -2.14 1.48 13.25
CA HIS A 26 -2.04 2.87 13.69
C HIS A 26 -1.12 3.64 12.73
N ILE A 27 -1.70 4.20 11.65
CA ILE A 27 -0.94 4.88 10.59
C ILE A 27 -0.93 6.37 10.86
N ARG A 28 0.27 6.94 11.01
CA ARG A 28 0.49 8.36 11.31
C ARG A 28 0.28 9.22 10.08
N LYS A 29 -0.34 10.39 10.29
CA LYS A 29 -0.52 11.39 9.22
C LYS A 29 0.84 11.88 8.69
N GLY A 30 0.98 11.99 7.38
CA GLY A 30 2.18 12.48 6.71
C GLY A 30 3.36 11.51 6.73
N SER A 31 3.16 10.24 7.12
CA SER A 31 4.19 9.20 7.10
C SER A 31 4.04 8.26 5.91
N ILE A 32 5.10 7.50 5.64
CA ILE A 32 5.08 6.33 4.78
C ILE A 32 5.01 5.09 5.67
N TYR A 33 3.90 4.37 5.61
CA TYR A 33 3.70 3.12 6.34
C TYR A 33 3.92 1.93 5.42
N GLY A 34 4.92 1.11 5.73
CA GLY A 34 5.26 -0.11 5.00
C GLY A 34 4.48 -1.31 5.53
N PHE A 35 3.65 -1.92 4.71
CA PHE A 35 2.87 -3.12 5.04
C PHE A 35 3.56 -4.35 4.47
N LEU A 36 4.37 -5.02 5.30
CA LEU A 36 5.29 -6.08 4.90
C LEU A 36 4.69 -7.47 5.20
N GLY A 37 5.01 -8.44 4.36
CA GLY A 37 4.64 -9.84 4.58
C GLY A 37 4.67 -10.67 3.30
N PRO A 38 4.73 -12.00 3.41
CA PRO A 38 4.75 -12.89 2.25
C PRO A 38 3.46 -12.79 1.42
N ASN A 39 3.48 -13.37 0.23
CA ASN A 39 2.28 -13.48 -0.58
C ASN A 39 1.21 -14.29 0.16
N GLY A 40 -0.03 -13.79 0.16
CA GLY A 40 -1.12 -14.40 0.94
C GLY A 40 -1.16 -14.02 2.43
N ALA A 41 -0.26 -13.16 2.92
CA ALA A 41 -0.26 -12.71 4.31
C ALA A 41 -1.51 -11.90 4.74
N GLY A 42 -2.32 -11.41 3.79
CA GLY A 42 -3.52 -10.61 4.09
C GLY A 42 -3.40 -9.12 3.74
N LYS A 43 -2.24 -8.65 3.24
CA LYS A 43 -1.96 -7.24 2.92
C LYS A 43 -3.03 -6.64 2.00
N SER A 44 -3.17 -7.15 0.78
CA SER A 44 -4.16 -6.67 -0.20
C SER A 44 -5.59 -6.78 0.31
N THR A 45 -5.92 -7.83 1.08
CA THR A 45 -7.25 -7.98 1.68
C THR A 45 -7.52 -6.87 2.70
N THR A 46 -6.54 -6.53 3.54
CA THR A 46 -6.65 -5.42 4.49
C THR A 46 -6.85 -4.09 3.75
N MET A 47 -6.04 -3.81 2.73
CA MET A 47 -6.20 -2.60 1.92
C MET A 47 -7.56 -2.54 1.20
N LYS A 48 -8.04 -3.67 0.68
CA LYS A 48 -9.39 -3.75 0.08
C LYS A 48 -10.51 -3.48 1.09
N MET A 49 -10.35 -3.88 2.36
CA MET A 49 -11.31 -3.52 3.41
C MET A 49 -11.30 -2.02 3.69
N LEU A 50 -10.12 -1.41 3.81
CA LEU A 50 -9.99 0.04 4.00
C LEU A 50 -10.60 0.86 2.86
N LEU A 51 -10.53 0.35 1.63
CA LEU A 51 -11.17 0.94 0.45
C LEU A 51 -12.67 0.59 0.30
N GLY A 52 -13.23 -0.19 1.24
CA GLY A 52 -14.61 -0.63 1.15
C GLY A 52 -14.93 -1.50 -0.08
N LEU A 53 -13.91 -2.08 -0.73
CA LEU A 53 -14.06 -3.06 -1.82
C LEU A 53 -14.50 -4.43 -1.28
N VAL A 54 -14.13 -4.71 -0.03
CA VAL A 54 -14.51 -5.92 0.70
C VAL A 54 -14.99 -5.52 2.09
N ALA A 55 -16.21 -5.94 2.49
CA ALA A 55 -16.70 -5.68 3.82
C ALA A 55 -15.94 -6.52 4.87
N PRO A 56 -15.53 -5.94 6.00
CA PRO A 56 -15.02 -6.71 7.14
C PRO A 56 -16.06 -7.73 7.63
N THR A 57 -15.58 -8.84 8.19
CA THR A 57 -16.45 -9.80 8.90
C THR A 57 -16.71 -9.31 10.33
N SER A 58 -15.69 -8.72 10.97
CA SER A 58 -15.77 -8.06 12.27
C SER A 58 -14.67 -7.02 12.42
N GLY A 59 -14.71 -6.25 13.50
CA GLY A 59 -13.82 -5.12 13.73
C GLY A 59 -14.31 -3.84 13.06
N SER A 60 -13.59 -2.76 13.24
CA SER A 60 -13.91 -1.45 12.70
C SER A 60 -12.66 -0.70 12.25
N PHE A 61 -12.82 0.39 11.51
CA PHE A 61 -11.73 1.28 11.17
C PHE A 61 -12.21 2.72 10.99
N THR A 62 -11.30 3.64 11.18
CA THR A 62 -11.51 5.06 10.89
C THR A 62 -10.43 5.57 9.95
N ILE A 63 -10.79 6.52 9.10
CA ILE A 63 -9.87 7.22 8.20
C ILE A 63 -10.16 8.71 8.31
N ASP A 64 -9.15 9.48 8.72
CA ASP A 64 -9.22 10.91 9.01
C ASP A 64 -10.40 11.26 9.93
N GLY A 65 -10.56 10.49 11.02
CA GLY A 65 -11.64 10.63 11.99
C GLY A 65 -13.02 10.20 11.49
N LYS A 66 -13.17 9.80 10.23
CA LYS A 66 -14.40 9.32 9.62
C LYS A 66 -14.55 7.82 9.80
N GLN A 67 -15.75 7.35 10.10
CA GLN A 67 -16.02 5.94 10.42
C GLN A 67 -16.66 5.21 9.25
N PHE A 68 -16.08 4.07 8.87
CA PHE A 68 -16.69 3.16 7.90
C PHE A 68 -17.72 2.24 8.59
N PRO A 69 -18.89 1.95 7.98
CA PRO A 69 -19.30 2.33 6.63
C PRO A 69 -20.08 3.66 6.51
N ALA A 70 -20.36 4.34 7.62
CA ALA A 70 -21.23 5.52 7.65
C ALA A 70 -20.72 6.64 6.70
N ASP A 71 -19.41 6.90 6.74
CA ASP A 71 -18.77 7.99 5.99
C ASP A 71 -18.08 7.52 4.70
N ARG A 72 -18.44 6.33 4.18
CA ARG A 72 -17.76 5.67 3.07
C ARG A 72 -17.40 6.59 1.91
N ILE A 73 -18.36 7.39 1.43
CA ILE A 73 -18.14 8.26 0.26
C ILE A 73 -17.16 9.38 0.58
N ALA A 74 -17.25 9.97 1.78
CA ALA A 74 -16.33 11.01 2.24
C ALA A 74 -14.90 10.46 2.38
N ILE A 75 -14.74 9.26 2.94
CA ILE A 75 -13.47 8.55 3.06
C ILE A 75 -12.86 8.32 1.66
N LEU A 76 -13.61 7.72 0.73
CA LEU A 76 -13.10 7.35 -0.59
C LEU A 76 -12.69 8.55 -1.46
N LYS A 77 -13.24 9.74 -1.20
CA LYS A 77 -12.83 10.97 -1.88
C LYS A 77 -11.42 11.46 -1.48
N GLU A 78 -10.93 11.02 -0.33
CA GLU A 78 -9.63 11.41 0.22
C GLU A 78 -8.53 10.39 -0.09
N ILE A 79 -8.87 9.28 -0.75
CA ILE A 79 -7.93 8.19 -0.99
C ILE A 79 -7.66 8.04 -2.48
N GLY A 80 -6.40 8.20 -2.87
CA GLY A 80 -5.89 7.66 -4.12
C GLY A 80 -5.44 6.21 -3.90
N SER A 81 -5.76 5.32 -4.82
CA SER A 81 -5.39 3.92 -4.65
C SER A 81 -4.93 3.26 -5.94
N PHE A 82 -3.95 2.36 -5.76
CA PHE A 82 -3.45 1.47 -6.78
C PHE A 82 -3.35 0.07 -6.17
N ILE A 83 -4.36 -0.76 -6.42
CA ILE A 83 -4.50 -2.10 -5.83
C ILE A 83 -4.51 -3.15 -6.93
N GLU A 84 -3.65 -4.15 -6.82
CA GLU A 84 -3.44 -5.20 -7.82
C GLU A 84 -2.90 -4.63 -9.16
N ALA A 85 -3.11 -5.35 -10.28
CA ALA A 85 -2.65 -4.87 -11.58
C ALA A 85 -3.51 -3.69 -12.07
N PRO A 86 -2.89 -2.65 -12.64
CA PRO A 86 -3.63 -1.52 -13.17
C PRO A 86 -4.53 -1.95 -14.32
N SER A 87 -5.81 -1.63 -14.21
CA SER A 87 -6.82 -1.92 -15.22
C SER A 87 -6.99 -0.69 -16.12
N PHE A 88 -6.49 -0.78 -17.35
CA PHE A 88 -6.59 0.30 -18.33
C PHE A 88 -7.38 -0.12 -19.56
N TYR A 89 -8.03 0.85 -20.18
CA TYR A 89 -8.59 0.69 -21.51
C TYR A 89 -7.43 0.61 -22.51
N ALA A 90 -7.13 -0.59 -22.96
CA ALA A 90 -5.95 -0.89 -23.80
C ALA A 90 -5.92 -0.11 -25.13
N ASN A 91 -7.10 0.23 -25.65
CA ASN A 91 -7.29 0.97 -26.91
C ASN A 91 -7.36 2.50 -26.72
N LEU A 92 -7.22 2.99 -25.49
CA LEU A 92 -7.07 4.41 -25.18
C LEU A 92 -5.61 4.72 -24.92
N THR A 93 -5.23 5.98 -25.13
CA THR A 93 -3.91 6.49 -24.75
C THR A 93 -3.76 6.58 -23.24
N GLY A 94 -2.53 6.75 -22.75
CA GLY A 94 -2.30 7.01 -21.31
C GLY A 94 -3.06 8.23 -20.82
N ARG A 95 -3.04 9.31 -21.60
CA ARG A 95 -3.77 10.56 -21.35
C ARG A 95 -5.27 10.34 -21.26
N GLU A 96 -5.87 9.66 -22.23
CA GLU A 96 -7.30 9.37 -22.23
C GLU A 96 -7.73 8.49 -21.04
N ASN A 97 -6.91 7.53 -20.64
CA ASN A 97 -7.16 6.74 -19.44
C ASN A 97 -7.20 7.62 -18.18
N LEU A 98 -6.27 8.54 -18.03
CA LEU A 98 -6.26 9.49 -16.90
C LEU A 98 -7.41 10.51 -16.99
N ASP A 99 -7.78 10.96 -18.20
CA ASP A 99 -8.89 11.90 -18.42
C ASP A 99 -10.22 11.33 -17.94
N ILE A 100 -10.43 10.01 -18.05
CA ILE A 100 -11.62 9.34 -17.50
C ILE A 100 -11.67 9.53 -15.98
N ILE A 101 -10.58 9.25 -15.27
CA ILE A 101 -10.50 9.40 -13.81
C ILE A 101 -10.66 10.88 -13.43
N CYS A 102 -9.96 11.75 -14.15
CA CYS A 102 -10.02 13.20 -13.94
C CYS A 102 -11.46 13.73 -14.01
N ARG A 103 -12.24 13.29 -15.00
CA ARG A 103 -13.67 13.65 -15.15
C ARG A 103 -14.54 13.11 -14.01
N ILE A 104 -14.30 11.86 -13.58
CA ILE A 104 -15.04 11.24 -12.46
C ILE A 104 -14.80 12.05 -11.18
N LEU A 105 -13.55 12.52 -10.98
CA LEU A 105 -13.17 13.32 -9.82
C LEU A 105 -13.55 14.81 -9.95
N GLY A 106 -14.04 15.26 -11.12
CA GLY A 106 -14.38 16.66 -11.37
C GLY A 106 -13.17 17.59 -11.40
N LEU A 107 -11.99 17.08 -11.76
CA LEU A 107 -10.73 17.83 -11.79
C LEU A 107 -10.54 18.60 -13.11
N PRO A 108 -9.75 19.70 -13.10
CA PRO A 108 -9.36 20.38 -14.32
C PRO A 108 -8.46 19.50 -15.19
N ARG A 109 -8.54 19.64 -16.53
CA ARG A 109 -7.72 18.84 -17.46
C ARG A 109 -6.22 18.93 -17.21
N GLN A 110 -5.74 20.06 -16.69
CA GLN A 110 -4.35 20.25 -16.32
C GLN A 110 -3.84 19.17 -15.36
N ALA A 111 -4.70 18.63 -14.47
CA ALA A 111 -4.34 17.58 -13.55
C ALA A 111 -3.81 16.31 -14.24
N VAL A 112 -4.25 16.05 -15.49
CA VAL A 112 -3.76 14.91 -16.29
C VAL A 112 -2.32 15.15 -16.75
N ASP A 113 -2.01 16.38 -17.19
CA ASP A 113 -0.64 16.73 -17.61
C ASP A 113 0.32 16.69 -16.42
N ASP A 114 -0.09 17.29 -15.29
CA ASP A 114 0.68 17.27 -14.04
C ASP A 114 0.96 15.82 -13.56
N ALA A 115 -0.05 14.94 -13.63
CA ALA A 115 0.11 13.54 -13.24
C ALA A 115 1.04 12.75 -14.16
N LEU A 116 0.97 12.98 -15.49
CA LEU A 116 1.87 12.37 -16.46
C LEU A 116 3.32 12.85 -16.26
N GLU A 117 3.52 14.13 -15.98
CA GLU A 117 4.82 14.71 -15.68
C GLU A 117 5.42 14.11 -14.42
N LEU A 118 4.63 14.02 -13.35
CA LEU A 118 5.05 13.50 -12.05
C LEU A 118 5.61 12.06 -12.15
N VAL A 119 5.04 11.23 -13.03
CA VAL A 119 5.48 9.85 -13.22
C VAL A 119 6.42 9.65 -14.42
N GLY A 120 6.85 10.73 -15.08
CA GLY A 120 7.77 10.69 -16.23
C GLY A 120 7.16 10.09 -17.49
N LEU A 121 5.85 10.28 -17.72
CA LEU A 121 5.13 9.77 -18.89
C LEU A 121 4.63 10.86 -19.85
N SER A 122 5.07 12.13 -19.71
CA SER A 122 4.60 13.25 -20.53
C SER A 122 4.74 12.98 -22.04
N GLU A 123 5.91 12.51 -22.47
CA GLU A 123 6.18 12.23 -23.90
C GLU A 123 5.39 11.02 -24.43
N PHE A 124 4.99 10.12 -23.55
CA PHE A 124 4.26 8.90 -23.88
C PHE A 124 2.75 9.03 -23.68
N GLY A 125 2.28 10.15 -23.17
CA GLY A 125 0.86 10.36 -22.83
C GLY A 125 -0.12 10.07 -23.96
N ASN A 126 0.27 10.34 -25.22
CA ASN A 126 -0.55 10.10 -26.41
C ASN A 126 -0.37 8.72 -27.04
N ARG A 127 0.45 7.84 -26.47
CA ARG A 127 0.65 6.47 -26.91
C ARG A 127 -0.45 5.57 -26.32
N LEU A 128 -0.93 4.59 -27.08
CA LEU A 128 -1.94 3.63 -26.63
C LEU A 128 -1.43 2.80 -25.43
N ALA A 129 -2.26 2.61 -24.40
CA ALA A 129 -1.89 1.87 -23.20
C ALA A 129 -1.49 0.42 -23.45
N LYS A 130 -2.00 -0.24 -24.51
CA LYS A 130 -1.56 -1.57 -24.94
C LYS A 130 -0.09 -1.63 -25.38
N GLN A 131 0.50 -0.51 -25.77
CA GLN A 131 1.89 -0.39 -26.21
C GLN A 131 2.85 -0.03 -25.06
N TYR A 132 2.32 0.18 -23.85
CA TYR A 132 3.13 0.48 -22.69
C TYR A 132 3.86 -0.76 -22.21
N SER A 133 5.13 -0.59 -21.80
CA SER A 133 5.85 -1.61 -21.02
C SER A 133 5.16 -1.82 -19.67
N LEU A 134 5.54 -2.88 -18.95
CA LEU A 134 5.03 -3.11 -17.61
C LEU A 134 5.31 -1.90 -16.69
N GLY A 135 6.55 -1.38 -16.71
CA GLY A 135 6.92 -0.20 -15.93
C GLY A 135 6.10 1.05 -16.27
N MET A 136 5.84 1.28 -17.55
CA MET A 136 4.97 2.40 -17.97
C MET A 136 3.54 2.21 -17.50
N LYS A 137 3.02 0.97 -17.47
CA LYS A 137 1.69 0.67 -16.93
C LYS A 137 1.63 0.92 -15.41
N GLN A 138 2.66 0.51 -14.66
CA GLN A 138 2.77 0.78 -13.23
C GLN A 138 2.78 2.30 -12.95
N ARG A 139 3.58 3.05 -13.69
CA ARG A 139 3.63 4.52 -13.59
C ARG A 139 2.28 5.17 -13.94
N LEU A 140 1.59 4.68 -14.96
CA LEU A 140 0.26 5.18 -15.32
C LEU A 140 -0.77 4.89 -14.20
N GLY A 141 -0.70 3.71 -13.56
CA GLY A 141 -1.52 3.38 -12.38
C GLY A 141 -1.26 4.32 -11.21
N LEU A 142 0.01 4.57 -10.94
CA LEU A 142 0.41 5.53 -9.91
C LEU A 142 -0.06 6.96 -10.24
N ALA A 143 0.06 7.38 -11.52
CA ALA A 143 -0.48 8.67 -11.98
C ALA A 143 -1.99 8.78 -11.71
N GLY A 144 -2.75 7.71 -12.01
CA GLY A 144 -4.18 7.65 -11.73
C GLY A 144 -4.51 7.78 -10.24
N ALA A 145 -3.73 7.10 -9.38
CA ALA A 145 -3.88 7.18 -7.94
C ALA A 145 -3.52 8.57 -7.37
N LEU A 146 -2.61 9.30 -8.02
CA LEU A 146 -2.15 10.64 -7.61
C LEU A 146 -3.01 11.78 -8.17
N LEU A 147 -3.95 11.49 -9.08
CA LEU A 147 -4.86 12.52 -9.61
C LEU A 147 -5.60 13.21 -8.48
N GLY A 148 -5.59 14.54 -8.49
CA GLY A 148 -6.23 15.35 -7.46
C GLY A 148 -5.42 15.50 -6.17
N ARG A 149 -4.21 14.92 -6.10
CA ARG A 149 -3.31 15.02 -4.92
C ARG A 149 -4.00 14.60 -3.63
N PRO A 150 -4.43 13.34 -3.54
CA PRO A 150 -5.17 12.86 -2.38
C PRO A 150 -4.30 12.92 -1.11
N PRO A 151 -4.88 13.24 0.07
CA PRO A 151 -4.15 13.25 1.33
C PRO A 151 -3.72 11.86 1.79
N ILE A 152 -4.32 10.80 1.25
CA ILE A 152 -3.98 9.41 1.53
C ILE A 152 -3.77 8.66 0.23
N LEU A 153 -2.67 7.91 0.15
CA LEU A 153 -2.34 7.06 -0.99
C LEU A 153 -2.15 5.61 -0.53
N MET A 154 -2.87 4.68 -1.16
CA MET A 154 -2.74 3.24 -0.89
C MET A 154 -2.19 2.52 -2.11
N LEU A 155 -1.00 1.92 -1.98
CA LEU A 155 -0.25 1.28 -3.06
C LEU A 155 0.03 -0.19 -2.73
N ASP A 156 -0.56 -1.09 -3.50
CA ASP A 156 -0.35 -2.53 -3.33
C ASP A 156 0.71 -3.04 -4.31
N GLU A 157 1.90 -3.38 -3.77
CA GLU A 157 3.05 -3.90 -4.52
C GLU A 157 3.43 -3.02 -5.75
N PRO A 158 3.60 -1.68 -5.62
CA PRO A 158 3.74 -0.78 -6.78
C PRO A 158 5.03 -0.97 -7.57
N THR A 159 6.01 -1.65 -7.00
CA THR A 159 7.32 -1.95 -7.61
C THR A 159 7.39 -3.35 -8.25
N ASN A 160 6.34 -4.16 -8.07
CA ASN A 160 6.34 -5.54 -8.52
C ASN A 160 6.51 -5.67 -10.04
N GLY A 161 7.50 -6.48 -10.46
CA GLY A 161 7.78 -6.73 -11.86
C GLY A 161 8.52 -5.60 -12.59
N LEU A 162 9.02 -4.60 -11.87
CA LEU A 162 9.89 -3.57 -12.42
C LEU A 162 11.35 -4.03 -12.41
N ASP A 163 12.14 -3.46 -13.32
CA ASP A 163 13.59 -3.56 -13.29
C ASP A 163 14.20 -2.67 -12.17
N PRO A 164 15.47 -2.85 -11.79
CA PRO A 164 16.09 -2.08 -10.71
C PRO A 164 16.02 -0.56 -10.90
N ALA A 165 16.10 -0.06 -12.14
CA ALA A 165 15.99 1.37 -12.42
C ALA A 165 14.56 1.87 -12.15
N GLY A 166 13.55 1.15 -12.64
CA GLY A 166 12.14 1.45 -12.40
C GLY A 166 11.76 1.42 -10.91
N ILE A 167 12.28 0.43 -10.16
CA ILE A 167 12.12 0.36 -8.70
C ILE A 167 12.68 1.62 -8.03
N HIS A 168 13.91 2.02 -8.41
CA HIS A 168 14.55 3.20 -7.86
C HIS A 168 13.75 4.48 -8.11
N GLU A 169 13.22 4.66 -9.31
CA GLU A 169 12.45 5.84 -9.70
C GLU A 169 11.11 5.91 -8.95
N ILE A 170 10.35 4.80 -8.91
CA ILE A 170 9.07 4.73 -8.17
C ILE A 170 9.30 4.96 -6.68
N ARG A 171 10.34 4.37 -6.10
CA ARG A 171 10.71 4.59 -4.70
C ARG A 171 11.04 6.05 -4.41
N THR A 172 11.84 6.69 -5.28
CA THR A 172 12.21 8.11 -5.14
C THR A 172 10.96 9.00 -5.20
N LEU A 173 10.05 8.71 -6.11
CA LEU A 173 8.77 9.40 -6.19
C LEU A 173 7.97 9.22 -4.89
N ILE A 174 7.71 7.98 -4.46
CA ILE A 174 6.93 7.71 -3.24
C ILE A 174 7.52 8.42 -2.02
N LYS A 175 8.84 8.39 -1.84
CA LYS A 175 9.52 9.11 -0.74
C LYS A 175 9.30 10.62 -0.75
N SER A 176 9.07 11.21 -1.90
CA SER A 176 8.85 12.65 -2.03
C SER A 176 7.42 13.07 -1.68
N LEU A 177 6.44 12.16 -1.78
CA LEU A 177 5.01 12.50 -1.68
C LEU A 177 4.60 13.12 -0.34
N PRO A 178 5.01 12.59 0.84
CA PRO A 178 4.64 13.21 2.11
C PRO A 178 5.12 14.65 2.22
N ARG A 179 6.35 14.91 1.77
CA ARG A 179 6.95 16.24 1.85
C ARG A 179 6.36 17.23 0.84
N LEU A 180 6.06 16.76 -0.39
CA LEU A 180 5.59 17.63 -1.48
C LEU A 180 4.09 17.91 -1.41
N TYR A 181 3.30 16.95 -0.91
CA TYR A 181 1.83 17.01 -1.00
C TYR A 181 1.13 16.80 0.34
N ASP A 182 1.85 16.75 1.47
CA ASP A 182 1.30 16.40 2.81
C ASP A 182 0.49 15.09 2.77
N CYS A 183 0.97 14.14 1.97
CA CYS A 183 0.29 12.87 1.68
C CYS A 183 0.77 11.78 2.64
N THR A 184 -0.15 11.01 3.18
CA THR A 184 0.16 9.78 3.92
C THR A 184 0.14 8.61 2.96
N VAL A 185 1.17 7.77 2.99
CA VAL A 185 1.30 6.63 2.07
C VAL A 185 1.24 5.31 2.83
N LEU A 186 0.29 4.45 2.48
CA LEU A 186 0.27 3.04 2.86
C LEU A 186 0.74 2.21 1.67
N ILE A 187 1.90 1.59 1.80
CA ILE A 187 2.50 0.79 0.73
C ILE A 187 2.68 -0.66 1.18
N SER A 188 2.23 -1.62 0.39
CA SER A 188 2.53 -3.03 0.62
C SER A 188 3.78 -3.48 -0.15
N SER A 189 4.55 -4.39 0.44
CA SER A 189 5.62 -5.12 -0.23
C SER A 189 5.83 -6.48 0.44
N HIS A 190 6.41 -7.41 -0.30
CA HIS A 190 6.92 -8.65 0.23
C HIS A 190 8.44 -8.61 0.47
N MET A 191 9.10 -7.51 0.11
CA MET A 191 10.55 -7.29 0.23
C MET A 191 10.86 -6.25 1.31
N LEU A 192 11.50 -6.69 2.38
CA LEU A 192 11.90 -5.80 3.48
C LEU A 192 12.88 -4.71 2.99
N SER A 193 13.82 -5.07 2.13
CA SER A 193 14.82 -4.15 1.58
C SER A 193 14.23 -2.94 0.85
N GLU A 194 13.06 -3.08 0.23
CA GLU A 194 12.36 -1.94 -0.37
C GLU A 194 11.73 -1.04 0.71
N ILE A 195 11.08 -1.65 1.69
CA ILE A 195 10.40 -0.93 2.77
C ILE A 195 11.40 -0.17 3.64
N GLU A 196 12.55 -0.78 3.99
CA GLU A 196 13.62 -0.11 4.75
C GLU A 196 14.11 1.19 4.13
N LEU A 197 14.04 1.30 2.80
CA LEU A 197 14.50 2.48 2.07
C LEU A 197 13.44 3.58 1.97
N MET A 198 12.18 3.29 2.33
CA MET A 198 11.05 4.22 2.12
C MET A 198 10.27 4.54 3.37
N ALA A 199 9.99 3.53 4.20
CA ALA A 199 9.01 3.64 5.26
C ALA A 199 9.56 4.31 6.52
N ASP A 200 8.67 5.04 7.20
CA ASP A 200 8.89 5.57 8.55
C ASP A 200 8.43 4.56 9.60
N ASP A 201 7.29 3.94 9.34
CA ASP A 201 6.68 2.90 10.17
C ASP A 201 6.42 1.65 9.34
N ILE A 202 6.38 0.50 10.00
CA ILE A 202 6.12 -0.78 9.35
C ILE A 202 5.15 -1.63 10.15
N GLY A 203 4.31 -2.37 9.43
CA GLY A 203 3.51 -3.47 9.96
C GLY A 203 3.89 -4.77 9.28
N ILE A 204 4.26 -5.80 10.04
CA ILE A 204 4.62 -7.12 9.51
C ILE A 204 3.43 -8.06 9.67
N LEU A 205 2.91 -8.54 8.54
CA LEU A 205 1.79 -9.49 8.48
C LEU A 205 2.26 -10.89 8.11
N ASN A 206 1.66 -11.91 8.76
CA ASN A 206 1.74 -13.29 8.31
C ASN A 206 0.42 -14.03 8.60
N HIS A 207 -0.05 -14.84 7.66
CA HIS A 207 -1.30 -15.61 7.78
C HIS A 207 -2.48 -14.80 8.33
N GLY A 208 -2.61 -13.56 7.90
CA GLY A 208 -3.69 -12.66 8.29
C GLY A 208 -3.51 -11.99 9.65
N SER A 209 -2.45 -12.27 10.40
CA SER A 209 -2.19 -11.68 11.72
C SER A 209 -1.03 -10.70 11.68
N LEU A 210 -1.13 -9.62 12.45
CA LEU A 210 -0.06 -8.65 12.62
C LEU A 210 0.96 -9.19 13.64
N LEU A 211 2.21 -9.36 13.21
CA LEU A 211 3.30 -9.87 14.05
C LEU A 211 4.09 -8.75 14.71
N PHE A 212 4.18 -7.60 14.05
CA PHE A 212 4.89 -6.42 14.52
C PHE A 212 4.24 -5.16 13.93
N GLU A 213 4.20 -4.10 14.72
CA GLU A 213 3.91 -2.74 14.28
C GLU A 213 4.84 -1.78 15.03
N GLY A 214 5.47 -0.87 14.30
CA GLY A 214 6.37 0.13 14.88
C GLY A 214 7.29 0.77 13.84
N THR A 215 8.26 1.55 14.32
CA THR A 215 9.29 2.17 13.47
C THR A 215 10.36 1.16 13.06
N LEU A 216 11.09 1.48 11.99
CA LEU A 216 12.30 0.70 11.63
C LEU A 216 13.34 0.67 12.74
N THR A 217 13.44 1.74 13.56
CA THR A 217 14.35 1.79 14.70
C THR A 217 13.94 0.80 15.80
N GLU A 218 12.64 0.69 16.09
CA GLU A 218 12.12 -0.31 17.03
C GLU A 218 12.34 -1.73 16.53
N LEU A 219 12.12 -1.98 15.22
CA LEU A 219 12.43 -3.28 14.62
C LEU A 219 13.91 -3.64 14.77
N ARG A 220 14.83 -2.68 14.51
CA ARG A 220 16.26 -2.89 14.71
C ARG A 220 16.63 -3.19 16.15
N THR A 221 16.01 -2.48 17.09
CA THR A 221 16.22 -2.71 18.53
C THR A 221 15.76 -4.11 18.93
N LEU A 222 14.61 -4.53 18.42
CA LEU A 222 14.08 -5.87 18.62
C LEU A 222 14.98 -6.94 17.99
N ALA A 223 15.56 -6.68 16.81
CA ALA A 223 16.53 -7.57 16.17
C ALA A 223 17.75 -7.78 17.06
N LEU A 224 18.37 -6.70 17.54
CA LEU A 224 19.54 -6.75 18.42
C LEU A 224 19.27 -7.51 19.71
N SER A 225 18.13 -7.26 20.37
CA SER A 225 17.73 -7.96 21.60
C SER A 225 17.44 -9.45 21.38
N SER A 226 17.12 -9.84 20.14
CA SER A 226 16.86 -11.23 19.73
C SER A 226 18.11 -11.94 19.22
N GLY A 227 19.31 -11.31 19.27
CA GLY A 227 20.58 -11.89 18.87
C GLY A 227 20.93 -11.74 17.39
N PHE A 228 20.16 -10.94 16.63
CA PHE A 228 20.50 -10.58 15.25
C PHE A 228 21.40 -9.34 15.21
N THR A 229 22.16 -9.17 14.14
CA THR A 229 22.93 -7.93 13.91
C THR A 229 22.01 -6.85 13.32
N ALA A 230 22.32 -5.58 13.56
CA ALA A 230 21.54 -4.45 13.03
C ALA A 230 21.47 -4.42 11.49
N ASN A 231 22.40 -5.07 10.81
CA ASN A 231 22.48 -5.17 9.35
C ASN A 231 21.72 -6.39 8.79
N ASN A 232 21.06 -7.18 9.63
CA ASN A 232 20.43 -8.43 9.23
C ASN A 232 18.92 -8.45 9.60
N LEU A 233 18.21 -7.36 9.26
CA LEU A 233 16.78 -7.28 9.48
C LEU A 233 15.97 -8.26 8.63
N GLU A 234 16.50 -8.67 7.48
CA GLU A 234 15.86 -9.67 6.61
C GLU A 234 15.82 -11.04 7.28
N ASP A 235 16.92 -11.48 7.91
CA ASP A 235 16.94 -12.74 8.67
C ASP A 235 16.02 -12.68 9.88
N MET A 236 15.93 -11.53 10.56
CA MET A 236 14.97 -11.34 11.63
C MET A 236 13.53 -11.45 11.11
N PHE A 237 13.20 -10.76 10.03
CA PHE A 237 11.90 -10.83 9.39
C PHE A 237 11.53 -12.29 9.04
N LEU A 238 12.45 -13.02 8.39
CA LEU A 238 12.27 -14.43 8.07
C LEU A 238 12.09 -15.28 9.34
N SER A 239 12.89 -15.03 10.38
CA SER A 239 12.74 -15.73 11.67
C SER A 239 11.37 -15.49 12.34
N MET A 240 10.82 -14.27 12.23
CA MET A 240 9.46 -13.98 12.75
C MET A 240 8.40 -14.78 11.98
N ILE A 241 8.50 -14.82 10.65
CA ILE A 241 7.61 -15.58 9.78
C ILE A 241 7.69 -17.07 10.11
N ASP A 242 8.91 -17.63 10.24
CA ASP A 242 9.13 -19.04 10.52
C ASP A 242 8.61 -19.45 11.91
N LYS A 243 8.83 -18.63 12.92
CA LYS A 243 8.28 -18.87 14.27
C LYS A 243 6.74 -18.91 14.25
N ASP A 244 6.08 -17.96 13.58
CA ASP A 244 4.61 -17.97 13.46
C ASP A 244 4.13 -19.22 12.70
N ASN A 245 4.82 -19.61 11.62
CA ASN A 245 4.52 -20.82 10.85
C ASN A 245 4.62 -22.10 11.70
N LEU A 246 5.63 -22.20 12.57
CA LEU A 246 5.83 -23.34 13.47
C LEU A 246 4.73 -23.42 14.54
N ILE A 247 4.38 -22.30 15.18
CA ILE A 247 3.31 -22.23 16.18
C ILE A 247 1.98 -22.68 15.56
N ARG A 248 1.66 -22.22 14.36
CA ARG A 248 0.42 -22.59 13.65
C ARG A 248 0.36 -24.08 13.28
N LYS A 249 1.50 -24.66 12.86
CA LYS A 249 1.58 -26.10 12.58
C LYS A 249 1.34 -26.94 13.83
N GLN A 250 1.89 -26.53 14.98
CA GLN A 250 1.69 -27.23 16.25
C GLN A 250 0.25 -27.10 16.79
N GLY A 251 -0.37 -25.90 16.62
CA GLY A 251 -1.77 -25.66 17.02
C GLY A 251 -2.82 -26.34 16.11
N ALA A 252 -2.44 -26.73 14.89
CA ALA A 252 -3.33 -27.47 13.97
C ALA A 252 -3.31 -29.00 14.19
N THR A 253 -2.47 -29.48 15.10
CA THR A 253 -2.30 -30.94 15.39
C THR A 253 -3.03 -31.36 16.68
N LEU A 254 -3.77 -30.45 17.32
CA LEU A 254 -4.66 -30.68 18.48
C LEU A 254 -6.13 -30.47 18.08
#